data_fc7d0e11cf634b8ee4d59e4638612e64
#
_entry.id   fc7d0e11cf634b8ee4d59e4638612e64
#
_cell.length_a   1.000
_cell.length_b   1.000
_cell.length_c   1.000
_cell.angle_alpha   90.00
_cell.angle_beta   90.00
_cell.angle_gamma   90.00
#
_symmetry.space_group_name_H-M   'P 1'
#
loop_
_entity.id
_entity.type
_entity.pdbx_description
1 polymer ?
#
loop_
_entity_poly.entity_id
_entity_poly.type
_entity_poly.pdbx_seq_one_letter_code
_entity_poly.pdbx_strand_id
1 'polypeptide(L)'
;MKILMIAALVLIAAWGFNYFGDTGFIRSAPENQALIKVGDECISISERASAHLVPKLEFQRLELQARKANVVVRCMADRNYYQSPAWLKYAQPIAARISSQQHVSVDEALETLKRADMLVFESAPNKPVYWQYVKK
;
A
#
# COMPACT_ATOMS: atom_id res chain seq x y z
N MET A 1 -48.59 -30.95 -1.59
CA MET A 1 -48.08 -29.73 -2.25
C MET A 1 -47.42 -28.73 -1.30
N LYS A 2 -47.97 -28.45 -0.12
CA LYS A 2 -47.35 -27.48 0.84
C LYS A 2 -45.96 -27.88 1.37
N ILE A 3 -45.75 -29.17 1.61
CA ILE A 3 -44.46 -29.70 2.14
C ILE A 3 -43.33 -29.60 1.10
N LEU A 4 -43.62 -29.81 -0.18
CA LEU A 4 -42.63 -29.69 -1.28
C LEU A 4 -42.19 -28.24 -1.50
N MET A 5 -43.08 -27.26 -1.32
CA MET A 5 -42.71 -25.83 -1.42
C MET A 5 -41.82 -25.38 -0.27
N ILE A 6 -42.01 -25.87 0.94
CA ILE A 6 -41.16 -25.55 2.09
C ILE A 6 -39.76 -26.13 1.92
N ALA A 7 -39.61 -27.37 1.40
CA ALA A 7 -38.35 -28.00 1.14
C ALA A 7 -37.56 -27.23 0.04
N ALA A 8 -38.22 -26.74 -0.99
CA ALA A 8 -37.57 -25.93 -2.04
C ALA A 8 -37.06 -24.58 -1.51
N LEU A 9 -37.83 -23.92 -0.64
CA LEU A 9 -37.39 -22.64 -0.04
C LEU A 9 -36.20 -22.81 0.92
N VAL A 10 -36.13 -23.91 1.66
CA VAL A 10 -34.99 -24.21 2.55
C VAL A 10 -33.71 -24.49 1.74
N LEU A 11 -33.84 -25.20 0.62
CA LEU A 11 -32.69 -25.49 -0.28
C LEU A 11 -32.16 -24.21 -0.95
N ILE A 12 -33.03 -23.30 -1.38
CA ILE A 12 -32.65 -22.01 -1.97
C ILE A 12 -31.97 -21.10 -0.92
N ALA A 13 -32.47 -21.10 0.32
CA ALA A 13 -31.85 -20.38 1.42
C ALA A 13 -30.45 -20.94 1.77
N ALA A 14 -30.28 -22.26 1.80
CA ALA A 14 -29.01 -22.92 2.07
C ALA A 14 -28.00 -22.68 0.93
N TRP A 15 -28.45 -22.68 -0.32
CA TRP A 15 -27.61 -22.35 -1.49
C TRP A 15 -27.23 -20.86 -1.52
N GLY A 16 -28.15 -19.99 -1.22
CA GLY A 16 -27.90 -18.55 -1.12
C GLY A 16 -26.87 -18.21 -0.02
N PHE A 17 -26.94 -18.90 1.11
CA PHE A 17 -25.99 -18.68 2.22
C PHE A 17 -24.56 -19.17 1.87
N ASN A 18 -24.40 -20.24 1.12
CA ASN A 18 -23.10 -20.69 0.63
C ASN A 18 -22.54 -19.79 -0.50
N TYR A 19 -23.40 -19.20 -1.32
CA TYR A 19 -22.98 -18.35 -2.42
C TYR A 19 -22.62 -16.92 -1.95
N PHE A 20 -23.31 -16.39 -0.93
CA PHE A 20 -23.05 -15.07 -0.35
C PHE A 20 -22.04 -15.11 0.81
N GLY A 21 -21.75 -16.27 1.38
CA GLY A 21 -20.76 -16.43 2.45
C GLY A 21 -19.31 -16.34 1.97
N ASP A 22 -19.07 -16.43 0.66
CA ASP A 22 -17.72 -16.44 0.07
C ASP A 22 -17.39 -15.13 -0.65
N THR A 23 -18.22 -14.09 -0.50
CA THR A 23 -17.73 -12.73 -0.73
C THR A 23 -16.81 -12.40 0.42
N GLY A 24 -15.55 -12.84 0.26
CA GLY A 24 -14.49 -12.56 1.19
C GLY A 24 -14.46 -11.07 1.50
N PHE A 25 -15.00 -10.71 2.62
CA PHE A 25 -14.46 -9.61 3.39
C PHE A 25 -12.99 -9.97 3.56
N ILE A 26 -12.14 -9.41 2.69
CA ILE A 26 -10.69 -9.53 2.79
C ILE A 26 -10.36 -8.92 4.14
N ARG A 27 -10.38 -9.76 5.15
CA ARG A 27 -9.82 -9.45 6.46
C ARG A 27 -8.34 -9.34 6.19
N SER A 28 -7.88 -8.12 5.94
CA SER A 28 -6.45 -7.83 5.83
C SER A 28 -5.77 -8.57 6.96
N ALA A 29 -4.76 -9.38 6.65
CA ALA A 29 -4.02 -10.10 7.67
C ALA A 29 -3.64 -9.12 8.79
N PRO A 30 -3.66 -9.50 10.07
CA PRO A 30 -3.39 -8.58 11.20
C PRO A 30 -2.07 -7.82 11.03
N GLU A 31 -1.10 -8.41 10.36
CA GLU A 31 0.17 -7.78 10.01
C GLU A 31 0.00 -6.59 9.03
N ASN A 32 -0.92 -6.70 8.08
CA ASN A 32 -1.21 -5.61 7.14
C ASN A 32 -1.95 -4.45 7.83
N GLN A 33 -2.83 -4.74 8.78
CA GLN A 33 -3.51 -3.69 9.58
C GLN A 33 -2.54 -2.93 10.46
N ALA A 34 -1.53 -3.60 11.03
CA ALA A 34 -0.48 -2.95 11.80
C ALA A 34 0.36 -2.01 10.93
N LEU A 35 0.71 -2.43 9.72
CA LEU A 35 1.44 -1.61 8.76
C LEU A 35 0.63 -0.36 8.36
N ILE A 36 -0.65 -0.53 8.03
CA ILE A 36 -1.53 0.59 7.66
C ILE A 36 -1.58 1.62 8.80
N LYS A 37 -1.84 1.18 10.02
CA LYS A 37 -1.91 2.06 11.20
C LYS A 37 -0.60 2.84 11.40
N VAL A 38 0.53 2.16 11.36
CA VAL A 38 1.86 2.79 11.51
C VAL A 38 2.13 3.75 10.36
N GLY A 39 1.77 3.39 9.14
CA GLY A 39 1.91 4.23 7.96
C GLY A 39 1.11 5.52 8.07
N ASP A 40 -0.15 5.44 8.44
CA ASP A 40 -1.04 6.60 8.64
C ASP A 40 -0.53 7.53 9.74
N GLU A 41 -0.01 6.97 10.84
CA GLU A 41 0.64 7.74 11.89
C GLU A 41 1.88 8.49 11.36
N CYS A 42 2.72 7.83 10.56
CA CYS A 42 3.93 8.44 9.98
C CYS A 42 3.61 9.52 8.96
N ILE A 43 2.56 9.35 8.14
CA ILE A 43 2.05 10.40 7.26
C ILE A 43 1.57 11.59 8.07
N SER A 44 0.76 11.37 9.10
CA SER A 44 0.24 12.43 9.98
C SER A 44 1.37 13.22 10.65
N ILE A 45 2.44 12.57 11.10
CA ILE A 45 3.64 13.22 11.64
C ILE A 45 4.30 14.09 10.56
N SER A 46 4.47 13.55 9.35
CA SER A 46 5.07 14.25 8.22
C SER A 46 4.29 15.51 7.84
N GLU A 47 2.96 15.42 7.77
CA GLU A 47 2.09 16.55 7.48
C GLU A 47 2.19 17.65 8.55
N ARG A 48 2.14 17.28 9.83
CA ARG A 48 2.29 18.23 10.94
C ARG A 48 3.66 18.91 10.95
N ALA A 49 4.73 18.17 10.71
CA ALA A 49 6.09 18.68 10.67
C ALA A 49 6.29 19.71 9.53
N SER A 50 5.50 19.62 8.48
CA SER A 50 5.60 20.47 7.27
C SER A 50 4.49 21.51 7.16
N ALA A 51 3.54 21.55 8.07
CA ALA A 51 2.34 22.42 7.97
C ALA A 51 2.64 23.92 7.86
N HIS A 52 3.78 24.35 8.38
CA HIS A 52 4.23 25.75 8.30
C HIS A 52 4.91 26.13 6.97
N LEU A 53 5.19 25.14 6.11
CA LEU A 53 5.87 25.33 4.84
C LEU A 53 4.84 25.51 3.73
N VAL A 54 4.75 26.72 3.19
CA VAL A 54 3.85 27.05 2.08
C VAL A 54 4.68 27.27 0.81
N PRO A 55 4.77 26.26 -0.08
CA PRO A 55 5.55 26.40 -1.31
C PRO A 55 4.84 27.34 -2.30
N LYS A 56 5.57 28.32 -2.81
CA LYS A 56 5.09 29.26 -3.83
C LYS A 56 5.58 28.91 -5.24
N LEU A 57 6.73 28.24 -5.33
CA LEU A 57 7.38 27.85 -6.58
C LEU A 57 7.41 26.34 -6.75
N GLU A 58 7.51 25.87 -7.99
CA GLU A 58 7.49 24.43 -8.31
C GLU A 58 8.62 23.66 -7.61
N PHE A 59 9.84 24.19 -7.63
CA PHE A 59 10.95 23.53 -6.96
C PHE A 59 10.76 23.42 -5.44
N GLN A 60 10.08 24.39 -4.81
CA GLN A 60 9.75 24.35 -3.39
C GLN A 60 8.72 23.26 -3.08
N ARG A 61 7.80 22.98 -4.01
CA ARG A 61 6.87 21.86 -3.89
C ARG A 61 7.58 20.52 -3.94
N LEU A 62 8.53 20.37 -4.86
CA LEU A 62 9.35 19.17 -4.97
C LEU A 62 10.22 18.97 -3.71
N GLU A 63 10.81 20.05 -3.21
CA GLU A 63 11.58 20.01 -1.97
C GLU A 63 10.71 19.61 -0.77
N LEU A 64 9.51 20.19 -0.66
CA LEU A 64 8.56 19.85 0.40
C LEU A 64 8.14 18.37 0.35
N GLN A 65 7.86 17.84 -0.84
CA GLN A 65 7.56 16.43 -1.02
C GLN A 65 8.72 15.53 -0.59
N ALA A 66 9.96 15.89 -0.95
CA ALA A 66 11.14 15.16 -0.53
C ALA A 66 11.32 15.19 1.01
N ARG A 67 11.09 16.34 1.65
CA ARG A 67 11.13 16.47 3.12
C ARG A 67 10.08 15.60 3.79
N LYS A 68 8.84 15.62 3.29
CA LYS A 68 7.75 14.78 3.79
C LYS A 68 8.10 13.29 3.68
N ALA A 69 8.59 12.86 2.52
CA ALA A 69 9.03 11.48 2.30
C ALA A 69 10.13 11.06 3.28
N ASN A 70 11.12 11.92 3.54
CA ASN A 70 12.19 11.64 4.49
C ASN A 70 11.67 11.48 5.94
N VAL A 71 10.67 12.27 6.34
CA VAL A 71 10.03 12.11 7.66
C VAL A 71 9.33 10.77 7.76
N VAL A 72 8.59 10.37 6.72
CA VAL A 72 7.92 9.05 6.69
C VAL A 72 8.94 7.93 6.77
N VAL A 73 10.02 7.98 5.99
CA VAL A 73 11.08 6.94 6.03
C VAL A 73 11.67 6.78 7.43
N ARG A 74 12.02 7.88 8.10
CA ARG A 74 12.57 7.84 9.46
C ARG A 74 11.56 7.29 10.45
N CYS A 75 10.32 7.78 10.39
CA CYS A 75 9.23 7.33 11.25
C CYS A 75 8.97 5.81 11.12
N MET A 76 8.99 5.29 9.90
CA MET A 76 8.83 3.86 9.62
C MET A 76 10.02 3.05 10.12
N ALA A 77 11.27 3.54 9.91
CA ALA A 77 12.48 2.89 10.41
C ALA A 77 12.53 2.80 11.94
N ASP A 78 12.07 3.83 12.64
CA ASP A 78 11.96 3.85 14.12
C ASP A 78 10.98 2.77 14.64
N ARG A 79 10.07 2.32 13.77
CA ARG A 79 9.09 1.26 14.04
C ARG A 79 9.48 -0.08 13.42
N ASN A 80 10.74 -0.23 13.01
CA ASN A 80 11.32 -1.43 12.39
C ASN A 80 10.70 -1.83 11.04
N TYR A 81 10.17 -0.86 10.29
CA TYR A 81 9.75 -1.06 8.92
C TYR A 81 10.80 -0.56 7.94
N TYR A 82 11.20 -1.41 7.02
CA TYR A 82 12.24 -1.13 6.01
C TYR A 82 11.74 -1.53 4.62
N GLN A 83 12.48 -1.14 3.58
CA GLN A 83 12.18 -1.53 2.22
C GLN A 83 12.12 -3.05 2.07
N SER A 84 11.03 -3.56 1.50
CA SER A 84 10.83 -4.97 1.24
C SER A 84 11.69 -5.47 0.07
N PRO A 85 12.49 -6.53 0.24
CA PRO A 85 13.18 -7.17 -0.87
C PRO A 85 12.23 -7.70 -1.96
N ALA A 86 11.03 -8.15 -1.56
CA ALA A 86 10.01 -8.60 -2.51
C ALA A 86 9.51 -7.44 -3.38
N TRP A 87 9.31 -6.26 -2.81
CA TRP A 87 9.00 -5.06 -3.57
C TRP A 87 10.13 -4.68 -4.53
N LEU A 88 11.37 -4.70 -4.08
CA LEU A 88 12.52 -4.37 -4.92
C LEU A 88 12.60 -5.30 -6.14
N LYS A 89 12.46 -6.61 -5.93
CA LYS A 89 12.42 -7.60 -7.00
C LYS A 89 11.28 -7.37 -8.00
N TYR A 90 10.14 -6.92 -7.51
CA TYR A 90 8.98 -6.55 -8.34
C TYR A 90 9.24 -5.26 -9.13
N ALA A 91 9.83 -4.23 -8.50
CA ALA A 91 10.02 -2.91 -9.08
C ALA A 91 11.15 -2.84 -10.11
N GLN A 92 12.22 -3.61 -9.96
CA GLN A 92 13.39 -3.58 -10.86
C GLN A 92 13.05 -3.78 -12.35
N PRO A 93 12.30 -4.81 -12.77
CA PRO A 93 11.94 -5.00 -14.18
C PRO A 93 11.01 -3.89 -14.71
N ILE A 94 10.19 -3.31 -13.85
CA ILE A 94 9.32 -2.18 -14.20
C ILE A 94 10.18 -0.92 -14.43
N ALA A 95 11.14 -0.64 -13.55
CA ALA A 95 12.07 0.48 -13.68
C ALA A 95 12.92 0.37 -14.97
N ALA A 96 13.40 -0.83 -15.30
CA ALA A 96 14.13 -1.06 -16.54
C ALA A 96 13.29 -0.76 -17.79
N ARG A 97 11.99 -1.11 -17.75
CA ARG A 97 11.05 -0.80 -18.86
C ARG A 97 10.79 0.70 -18.96
N ILE A 98 10.56 1.39 -17.82
CA ILE A 98 10.36 2.84 -17.78
C ILE A 98 11.62 3.55 -18.32
N SER A 99 12.80 3.14 -17.86
CA SER A 99 14.08 3.66 -18.31
C SER A 99 14.21 3.63 -19.85
N SER A 100 13.91 2.50 -20.46
CA SER A 100 13.98 2.36 -21.92
C SER A 100 12.94 3.18 -22.68
N GLN A 101 11.74 3.39 -22.10
CA GLN A 101 10.65 4.15 -22.72
C GLN A 101 10.80 5.66 -22.57
N GLN A 102 11.31 6.11 -21.42
CA GLN A 102 11.38 7.55 -21.06
C GLN A 102 12.79 8.14 -21.20
N HIS A 103 13.79 7.32 -21.57
CA HIS A 103 15.18 7.74 -21.68
C HIS A 103 15.78 8.31 -20.37
N VAL A 104 15.32 7.81 -19.24
CA VAL A 104 15.87 8.11 -17.91
C VAL A 104 16.75 6.96 -17.42
N SER A 105 17.56 7.17 -16.39
CA SER A 105 18.32 6.07 -15.79
C SER A 105 17.39 5.06 -15.07
N VAL A 106 17.84 3.81 -14.94
CA VAL A 106 17.08 2.78 -14.19
C VAL A 106 16.92 3.20 -12.73
N ASP A 107 17.94 3.84 -12.14
CA ASP A 107 17.91 4.31 -10.76
C ASP A 107 16.87 5.43 -10.59
N GLU A 108 16.76 6.36 -11.52
CA GLU A 108 15.78 7.42 -11.51
C GLU A 108 14.33 6.87 -11.63
N ALA A 109 14.14 5.90 -12.54
CA ALA A 109 12.87 5.21 -12.68
C ALA A 109 12.50 4.45 -11.39
N LEU A 110 13.47 3.77 -10.75
CA LEU A 110 13.28 3.05 -9.51
C LEU A 110 12.94 4.00 -8.33
N GLU A 111 13.63 5.14 -8.23
CA GLU A 111 13.32 6.15 -7.21
C GLU A 111 11.92 6.76 -7.41
N THR A 112 11.47 6.91 -8.64
CA THR A 112 10.10 7.37 -8.93
C THR A 112 9.06 6.36 -8.45
N LEU A 113 9.25 5.07 -8.73
CA LEU A 113 8.39 3.99 -8.23
C LEU A 113 8.40 3.92 -6.69
N LYS A 114 9.57 4.04 -6.09
CA LYS A 114 9.74 4.05 -4.64
C LYS A 114 8.93 5.16 -3.98
N ARG A 115 9.03 6.40 -4.48
CA ARG A 115 8.31 7.56 -3.94
C ARG A 115 6.79 7.38 -4.01
N ALA A 116 6.30 6.74 -5.06
CA ALA A 116 4.88 6.43 -5.19
C ALA A 116 4.44 5.32 -4.21
N ASP A 117 5.20 4.24 -4.13
CA ASP A 117 4.80 3.04 -3.41
C ASP A 117 5.06 3.10 -1.91
N MET A 118 6.01 3.91 -1.46
CA MET A 118 6.31 4.08 -0.02
C MET A 118 5.17 4.75 0.77
N LEU A 119 4.24 5.40 0.10
CA LEU A 119 3.07 6.03 0.72
C LEU A 119 1.81 5.15 0.62
N VAL A 120 1.95 3.92 0.10
CA VAL A 120 0.87 2.94 -0.02
C VAL A 120 1.14 1.79 0.96
N PHE A 121 0.29 1.65 1.95
CA PHE A 121 0.43 0.65 3.02
C PHE A 121 -0.52 -0.53 2.85
N GLU A 122 -1.47 -0.44 1.93
CA GLU A 122 -2.38 -1.53 1.61
C GLU A 122 -1.78 -2.47 0.58
N SER A 123 -1.99 -3.77 0.77
CA SER A 123 -1.61 -4.77 -0.22
C SER A 123 -2.57 -4.76 -1.40
N ALA A 124 -2.03 -4.88 -2.61
CA ALA A 124 -2.81 -5.05 -3.82
C ALA A 124 -2.53 -6.41 -4.46
N PRO A 125 -3.47 -6.98 -5.22
CA PRO A 125 -3.24 -8.23 -5.95
C PRO A 125 -2.00 -8.09 -6.85
N ASN A 126 -1.09 -9.05 -6.76
CA ASN A 126 0.14 -9.13 -7.57
C ASN A 126 1.14 -7.96 -7.40
N LYS A 127 0.97 -7.13 -6.39
CA LYS A 127 1.90 -6.05 -6.08
C LYS A 127 2.33 -6.14 -4.61
N PRO A 128 3.61 -6.44 -4.32
CA PRO A 128 4.12 -6.44 -2.95
C PRO A 128 4.08 -5.04 -2.35
N VAL A 129 3.82 -4.94 -1.06
CA VAL A 129 3.91 -3.67 -0.33
C VAL A 129 5.38 -3.25 -0.24
N TYR A 130 5.63 -1.94 -0.29
CA TYR A 130 6.99 -1.40 -0.18
C TYR A 130 7.66 -1.71 1.16
N TRP A 131 6.90 -1.74 2.26
CA TRP A 131 7.39 -1.89 3.62
C TRP A 131 7.36 -3.31 4.13
N GLN A 132 8.42 -3.71 4.84
CA GLN A 132 8.51 -4.98 5.54
C GLN A 132 8.94 -4.74 6.99
N TYR A 133 8.26 -5.38 7.93
CA TYR A 133 8.68 -5.40 9.34
C TYR A 133 9.91 -6.30 9.52
N VAL A 134 10.93 -5.77 10.21
CA VAL A 134 12.16 -6.50 10.54
C VAL A 134 12.28 -6.57 12.05
N LYS A 135 12.11 -7.77 12.61
CA LYS A 135 12.31 -8.01 14.03
C LYS A 135 13.81 -7.89 14.34
N LYS A 136 14.16 -6.95 15.21
CA LYS A 136 15.51 -6.85 15.78
C LYS A 136 15.71 -7.83 16.91
#